data_ce5c2d6df76ea9d5892d0ef4c7466f4e
#
_entry.id   ce5c2d6df76ea9d5892d0ef4c7466f4e
#
_cell.length_a   1.000
_cell.length_b   1.000
_cell.length_c   1.000
_cell.angle_alpha   90.00
_cell.angle_beta   90.00
_cell.angle_gamma   90.00
#
_symmetry.space_group_name_H-M   'P 1'
#
loop_
_entity.id
_entity.type
_entity.pdbx_description
1 polymer ?
#
loop_
_entity_poly.entity_id
_entity_poly.type
_entity_poly.pdbx_seq_one_letter_code
_entity_poly.pdbx_strand_id
1 'polypeptide(L)'
;MAEIVRAGIEAIDTGQMEAAKSLGMPFGLAMRRIILPQAAKVIIPPLGNEFNNMMKTTSLMQVISAGELFFAYTQVNARIFKPFELFIAASLYYLLLTTIWTMIQNRIEANLGERKIATTRTPGMFQRLLGAKGH
;
A
#
# COMPACT_ATOMS: atom_id res chain seq x y z
N MET A 1 -3.45 -9.93 -3.31
CA MET A 1 -2.32 -10.22 -2.39
C MET A 1 -1.18 -10.99 -3.05
N ALA A 2 -1.40 -12.20 -3.57
CA ALA A 2 -0.32 -13.00 -4.22
C ALA A 2 0.34 -12.27 -5.40
N GLU A 3 -0.44 -11.58 -6.22
CA GLU A 3 0.06 -10.81 -7.37
C GLU A 3 0.98 -9.65 -6.97
N ILE A 4 0.68 -8.98 -5.87
CA ILE A 4 1.52 -7.89 -5.33
C ILE A 4 2.90 -8.44 -4.91
N VAL A 5 2.91 -9.60 -4.27
CA VAL A 5 4.17 -10.25 -3.86
C VAL A 5 4.98 -10.67 -5.07
N ARG A 6 4.33 -11.27 -6.06
CA ARG A 6 4.97 -11.67 -7.32
C ARG A 6 5.57 -10.47 -8.04
N ALA A 7 4.76 -9.44 -8.28
CA ALA A 7 5.21 -8.22 -8.95
C ALA A 7 6.37 -7.54 -8.19
N GLY A 8 6.35 -7.55 -6.86
CA GLY A 8 7.43 -6.98 -6.05
C GLY A 8 8.74 -7.76 -6.14
N ILE A 9 8.70 -9.06 -6.32
CA ILE A 9 9.91 -9.88 -6.55
C ILE A 9 10.41 -9.66 -7.98
N GLU A 10 9.53 -9.64 -8.96
CA GLU A 10 9.86 -9.43 -10.38
C GLU A 10 10.40 -7.99 -10.65
N ALA A 11 10.05 -7.03 -9.81
CA ALA A 11 10.54 -5.66 -9.90
C ALA A 11 12.02 -5.50 -9.51
N ILE A 12 12.63 -6.51 -8.89
CA ILE A 12 14.05 -6.48 -8.55
C ILE A 12 14.87 -6.78 -9.80
N ASP A 13 15.89 -5.95 -10.04
CA ASP A 13 16.78 -6.09 -11.17
C ASP A 13 17.40 -7.50 -11.22
N THR A 14 17.25 -8.16 -12.36
CA THR A 14 17.81 -9.51 -12.62
C THR A 14 19.33 -9.53 -12.46
N GLY A 15 20.00 -8.41 -12.72
CA GLY A 15 21.44 -8.24 -12.51
C GLY A 15 21.88 -8.48 -11.07
N GLN A 16 21.00 -8.26 -10.07
CA GLN A 16 21.30 -8.56 -8.66
C GLN A 16 21.49 -10.06 -8.44
N MET A 17 20.65 -10.88 -9.08
CA MET A 17 20.76 -12.33 -9.02
C MET A 17 21.99 -12.84 -9.80
N GLU A 18 22.27 -12.25 -10.96
CA GLU A 18 23.43 -12.61 -11.78
C GLU A 18 24.74 -12.26 -11.06
N ALA A 19 24.84 -11.09 -10.45
CA ALA A 19 25.99 -10.68 -9.64
C ALA A 19 26.20 -11.62 -8.44
N ALA A 20 25.12 -12.01 -7.76
CA ALA A 20 25.21 -12.96 -6.65
C ALA A 20 25.72 -14.32 -7.11
N LYS A 21 25.27 -14.81 -8.26
CA LYS A 21 25.75 -16.07 -8.85
C LYS A 21 27.22 -15.99 -9.24
N SER A 22 27.66 -14.86 -9.81
CA SER A 22 29.06 -14.63 -10.19
C SER A 22 30.01 -14.64 -8.98
N LEU A 23 29.48 -14.28 -7.80
CA LEU A 23 30.20 -14.39 -6.52
C LEU A 23 30.12 -15.80 -5.90
N GLY A 24 29.58 -16.79 -6.60
CA GLY A 24 29.44 -18.17 -6.13
C GLY A 24 28.35 -18.37 -5.09
N MET A 25 27.42 -17.41 -4.92
CA MET A 25 26.34 -17.57 -3.95
C MET A 25 25.30 -18.57 -4.43
N PRO A 26 24.90 -19.56 -3.61
CA PRO A 26 23.77 -20.43 -3.95
C PRO A 26 22.46 -19.63 -4.00
N PHE A 27 21.53 -20.04 -4.86
CA PHE A 27 20.27 -19.35 -5.11
C PHE A 27 19.49 -18.97 -3.84
N GLY A 28 19.38 -19.91 -2.89
CA GLY A 28 18.67 -19.67 -1.62
C GLY A 28 19.29 -18.55 -0.77
N LEU A 29 20.61 -18.47 -0.75
CA LEU A 29 21.33 -17.43 0.00
C LEU A 29 21.18 -16.07 -0.70
N ALA A 30 21.31 -16.02 -2.03
CA ALA A 30 21.10 -14.82 -2.83
C ALA A 30 19.66 -14.29 -2.65
N MET A 31 18.67 -15.18 -2.74
CA MET A 31 17.26 -14.84 -2.52
C MET A 31 17.04 -14.24 -1.12
N ARG A 32 17.53 -14.90 -0.07
CA ARG A 32 17.28 -14.49 1.31
C ARG A 32 18.03 -13.22 1.72
N ARG A 33 19.28 -13.02 1.24
CA ARG A 33 20.13 -11.89 1.66
C ARG A 33 20.05 -10.67 0.75
N ILE A 34 19.76 -10.87 -0.52
CA ILE A 34 19.81 -9.79 -1.52
C ILE A 34 18.41 -9.46 -2.03
N ILE A 35 17.69 -10.45 -2.58
CA ILE A 35 16.44 -10.18 -3.28
C ILE A 35 15.29 -9.89 -2.31
N LEU A 36 15.04 -10.74 -1.32
CA LEU A 36 13.90 -10.58 -0.41
C LEU A 36 13.93 -9.26 0.39
N PRO A 37 15.07 -8.78 0.92
CA PRO A 37 15.09 -7.49 1.61
C PRO A 37 14.78 -6.30 0.70
N GLN A 38 15.15 -6.38 -0.56
CA GLN A 38 14.83 -5.35 -1.56
C GLN A 38 13.36 -5.46 -1.99
N ALA A 39 12.89 -6.66 -2.30
CA ALA A 39 11.51 -6.92 -2.68
C ALA A 39 10.52 -6.51 -1.58
N ALA A 40 10.84 -6.74 -0.31
CA ALA A 40 10.00 -6.32 0.81
C ALA A 40 9.69 -4.82 0.79
N LYS A 41 10.66 -3.99 0.43
CA LYS A 41 10.47 -2.53 0.33
C LYS A 41 9.48 -2.14 -0.78
N VAL A 42 9.45 -2.90 -1.86
CA VAL A 42 8.53 -2.68 -2.99
C VAL A 42 7.15 -3.25 -2.71
N ILE A 43 7.08 -4.36 -1.95
CA ILE A 43 5.84 -5.10 -1.66
C ILE A 43 5.02 -4.42 -0.55
N ILE A 44 5.66 -3.91 0.49
CA ILE A 44 4.96 -3.44 1.71
C ILE A 44 4.00 -2.28 1.43
N PRO A 45 4.34 -1.22 0.64
CA PRO A 45 3.42 -0.13 0.39
C PRO A 45 2.12 -0.57 -0.31
N PRO A 46 2.15 -1.30 -1.44
CA PRO A 46 0.92 -1.76 -2.08
C PRO A 46 0.13 -2.76 -1.22
N LEU A 47 0.80 -3.60 -0.41
CA LEU A 47 0.10 -4.47 0.54
C LEU A 47 -0.65 -3.67 1.60
N GLY A 48 -0.04 -2.62 2.14
CA GLY A 48 -0.68 -1.74 3.11
C GLY A 48 -1.91 -1.02 2.53
N ASN A 49 -1.81 -0.55 1.28
CA ASN A 49 -2.92 0.07 0.57
C ASN A 49 -4.06 -0.93 0.31
N GLU A 50 -3.72 -2.16 -0.08
CA GLU A 50 -4.71 -3.23 -0.29
C GLU A 50 -5.42 -3.57 1.01
N PHE A 51 -4.70 -3.67 2.12
CA PHE A 51 -5.30 -3.87 3.44
C PHE A 51 -6.26 -2.73 3.82
N ASN A 52 -5.88 -1.48 3.56
CA ASN A 52 -6.74 -0.32 3.80
C ASN A 52 -8.02 -0.37 2.94
N ASN A 53 -7.89 -0.79 1.68
CA ASN A 53 -9.05 -1.01 0.80
C ASN A 53 -9.95 -2.13 1.34
N MET A 54 -9.38 -3.25 1.79
CA MET A 54 -10.14 -4.34 2.41
C MET A 54 -10.92 -3.87 3.62
N MET A 55 -10.34 -3.06 4.51
CA MET A 55 -11.04 -2.52 5.68
C MET A 55 -12.29 -1.70 5.27
N LYS A 56 -12.22 -0.96 4.18
CA LYS A 56 -13.36 -0.17 3.67
C LYS A 56 -14.40 -1.03 2.97
N THR A 57 -13.96 -2.01 2.19
CA THR A 57 -14.86 -2.88 1.40
C THR A 57 -15.52 -3.98 2.23
N THR A 58 -15.02 -4.28 3.43
CA THR A 58 -15.68 -5.23 4.35
C THR A 58 -17.09 -4.81 4.73
N SER A 59 -17.42 -3.50 4.68
CA SER A 59 -18.80 -3.03 4.88
C SER A 59 -19.80 -3.62 3.88
N LEU A 60 -19.34 -4.03 2.68
CA LEU A 60 -20.17 -4.71 1.68
C LEU A 60 -20.57 -6.13 2.11
N MET A 61 -19.85 -6.73 3.06
CA MET A 61 -20.17 -8.06 3.61
C MET A 61 -21.45 -8.06 4.45
N GLN A 62 -21.97 -6.88 4.82
CA GLN A 62 -23.29 -6.75 5.42
C GLN A 62 -24.39 -7.41 4.56
N VAL A 63 -24.26 -7.39 3.24
CA VAL A 63 -25.24 -7.99 2.30
C VAL A 63 -25.44 -9.48 2.58
N ILE A 64 -24.39 -10.16 3.06
CA ILE A 64 -24.42 -11.58 3.45
C ILE A 64 -24.53 -11.77 4.95
N SER A 65 -24.92 -10.72 5.70
CA SER A 65 -25.10 -10.73 7.16
C SER A 65 -23.82 -11.15 7.93
N ALA A 66 -22.64 -10.90 7.37
CA ALA A 66 -21.39 -11.11 8.09
C ALA A 66 -21.24 -10.07 9.21
N GLY A 67 -20.91 -10.51 10.40
CA GLY A 67 -20.77 -9.65 11.59
C GLY A 67 -19.56 -8.73 11.47
N GLU A 68 -19.79 -7.47 11.07
CA GLU A 68 -18.78 -6.42 10.97
C GLU A 68 -19.33 -5.08 11.48
N LEU A 69 -18.57 -4.00 11.42
CA LEU A 69 -18.95 -2.71 12.00
C LEU A 69 -20.27 -2.16 11.44
N PHE A 70 -20.47 -2.23 10.12
CA PHE A 70 -21.70 -1.73 9.50
C PHE A 70 -22.90 -2.63 9.80
N PHE A 71 -22.70 -3.93 9.96
CA PHE A 71 -23.73 -4.84 10.44
C PHE A 71 -24.15 -4.50 11.88
N ALA A 72 -23.18 -4.24 12.77
CA ALA A 72 -23.47 -3.80 14.13
C ALA A 72 -24.28 -2.48 14.14
N TYR A 73 -23.92 -1.51 13.28
CA TYR A 73 -24.69 -0.28 13.08
C TYR A 73 -26.15 -0.57 12.74
N THR A 74 -26.42 -1.46 11.76
CA THR A 74 -27.79 -1.77 11.34
C THR A 74 -28.60 -2.45 12.43
N GLN A 75 -27.99 -3.34 13.23
CA GLN A 75 -28.63 -4.00 14.38
C GLN A 75 -29.03 -2.99 15.47
N VAL A 76 -28.16 -2.06 15.80
CA VAL A 76 -28.43 -1.02 16.79
C VAL A 76 -29.48 -0.04 16.26
N ASN A 77 -29.38 0.35 14.99
CA ASN A 77 -30.36 1.25 14.37
C ASN A 77 -31.78 0.65 14.35
N ALA A 78 -31.90 -0.67 14.12
CA ALA A 78 -33.20 -1.36 14.17
C ALA A 78 -33.88 -1.32 15.54
N ARG A 79 -33.11 -1.10 16.62
CA ARG A 79 -33.62 -0.99 18.00
C ARG A 79 -33.92 0.43 18.44
N ILE A 80 -33.08 1.40 18.02
CA ILE A 80 -33.11 2.77 18.55
C ILE A 80 -33.79 3.73 17.59
N PHE A 81 -33.88 3.41 16.28
CA PHE A 81 -34.44 4.26 15.23
C PHE A 81 -33.83 5.66 15.13
N LYS A 82 -32.52 5.77 15.33
CA LYS A 82 -31.74 7.01 15.21
C LYS A 82 -30.63 6.87 14.17
N PRO A 83 -31.00 6.77 12.89
CA PRO A 83 -30.03 6.45 11.81
C PRO A 83 -28.93 7.49 11.66
N PHE A 84 -29.24 8.77 11.81
CA PHE A 84 -28.29 9.85 11.58
C PHE A 84 -27.17 9.86 12.65
N GLU A 85 -27.52 9.76 13.91
CA GLU A 85 -26.56 9.76 15.02
C GLU A 85 -25.65 8.54 14.98
N LEU A 86 -26.24 7.36 14.70
CA LEU A 86 -25.50 6.11 14.59
C LEU A 86 -24.60 6.07 13.34
N PHE A 87 -25.03 6.69 12.23
CA PHE A 87 -24.22 6.78 11.04
C PHE A 87 -22.98 7.66 11.25
N ILE A 88 -23.12 8.77 11.95
CA ILE A 88 -21.99 9.62 12.35
C ILE A 88 -21.02 8.82 13.23
N ALA A 89 -21.53 8.10 14.22
CA ALA A 89 -20.70 7.28 15.10
C ALA A 89 -19.92 6.22 14.31
N ALA A 90 -20.59 5.48 13.42
CA ALA A 90 -19.94 4.48 12.56
C ALA A 90 -18.87 5.11 11.66
N SER A 91 -19.15 6.28 11.07
CA SER A 91 -18.19 7.02 10.23
C SER A 91 -16.95 7.45 11.00
N LEU A 92 -17.12 7.91 12.24
CA LEU A 92 -15.99 8.26 13.12
C LEU A 92 -15.13 7.04 13.45
N TYR A 93 -15.76 5.88 13.70
CA TYR A 93 -15.03 4.62 13.90
C TYR A 93 -14.20 4.23 12.69
N TYR A 94 -14.77 4.29 11.48
CA TYR A 94 -14.03 4.02 10.24
C TYR A 94 -12.87 4.99 10.04
N LEU A 95 -13.09 6.29 10.27
CA LEU A 95 -12.03 7.30 10.20
C LEU A 95 -10.91 7.03 11.19
N LEU A 96 -11.25 6.67 12.42
CA LEU A 96 -10.27 6.35 13.45
C LEU A 96 -9.44 5.13 13.06
N LEU A 97 -10.08 4.05 12.65
CA LEU A 97 -9.39 2.82 12.23
C LEU A 97 -8.48 3.06 11.03
N THR A 98 -8.96 3.74 10.00
CA THR A 98 -8.16 4.03 8.81
C THR A 98 -7.01 4.99 9.10
N THR A 99 -7.21 5.95 10.02
CA THR A 99 -6.15 6.88 10.44
C THR A 99 -5.06 6.15 11.20
N ILE A 100 -5.42 5.32 12.16
CA ILE A 100 -4.45 4.50 12.93
C ILE A 100 -3.66 3.61 11.97
N TRP A 101 -4.36 2.92 11.06
CA TRP A 101 -3.69 2.08 10.08
C TRP A 101 -2.70 2.85 9.20
N THR A 102 -3.12 4.01 8.69
CA THR A 102 -2.26 4.87 7.85
C THR A 102 -1.02 5.34 8.61
N MET A 103 -1.17 5.67 9.90
CA MET A 103 -0.01 6.04 10.74
C MET A 103 0.96 4.87 10.93
N ILE A 104 0.45 3.66 11.16
CA ILE A 104 1.27 2.44 11.28
C ILE A 104 1.99 2.17 9.97
N GLN A 105 1.27 2.22 8.85
CA GLN A 105 1.82 1.99 7.52
C GLN A 105 2.95 2.97 7.20
N ASN A 106 2.73 4.27 7.40
CA ASN A 106 3.74 5.30 7.18
C ASN A 106 5.00 5.07 8.04
N ARG A 107 4.82 4.58 9.26
CA ARG A 107 5.93 4.24 10.15
C ARG A 107 6.74 3.04 9.64
N ILE A 108 6.06 2.02 9.14
CA ILE A 108 6.69 0.83 8.53
C ILE A 108 7.46 1.22 7.27
N GLU A 109 6.85 2.01 6.40
CA GLU A 109 7.47 2.50 5.16
C GLU A 109 8.70 3.38 5.43
N ALA A 110 8.62 4.27 6.41
CA ALA A 110 9.75 5.10 6.83
C ALA A 110 10.94 4.26 7.36
N ASN A 111 10.66 3.21 8.13
CA ASN A 111 11.69 2.31 8.67
C ASN A 111 12.33 1.43 7.59
N LEU A 112 11.60 1.10 6.52
CA LEU A 112 12.12 0.31 5.40
C LEU A 112 12.98 1.13 4.45
N GLY A 113 13.12 2.44 4.69
CA GLY A 113 14.00 3.32 3.93
C GLY A 113 13.57 3.47 2.48
N GLU A 114 12.27 3.64 2.23
CA GLU A 114 11.85 4.24 0.98
C GLU A 114 12.46 5.65 0.89
N ARG A 115 13.70 5.70 0.34
CA ARG A 115 14.07 6.90 -0.40
C ARG A 115 12.97 7.04 -1.45
N LYS A 116 12.11 8.05 -1.29
CA LYS A 116 11.35 8.61 -2.39
C LYS A 116 12.30 8.58 -3.57
N ILE A 117 12.02 7.75 -4.56
CA ILE A 117 12.56 7.95 -5.88
C ILE A 117 12.06 9.35 -6.18
N ALA A 118 12.95 10.32 -6.00
CA ALA A 118 12.69 11.67 -6.45
C ALA A 118 12.32 11.45 -7.89
N THR A 119 11.05 11.65 -8.20
CA THR A 119 10.57 11.72 -9.57
C THR A 119 11.49 12.75 -10.16
N THR A 120 12.45 12.28 -10.93
CA THR A 120 13.31 13.13 -11.75
C THR A 120 12.30 13.83 -12.63
N ARG A 121 11.89 15.01 -12.21
CA ARG A 121 11.19 15.94 -13.08
C ARG A 121 12.15 16.11 -14.24
N THR A 122 11.98 15.34 -15.28
CA THR A 122 12.48 15.68 -16.59
C THR A 122 12.02 17.12 -16.81
N PRO A 123 12.93 18.09 -16.91
CA PRO A 123 12.52 19.46 -17.17
C PRO A 123 11.70 19.40 -18.45
N GLY A 124 10.43 19.80 -18.32
CA GLY A 124 9.42 19.55 -19.31
C GLY A 124 9.89 20.03 -20.66
N MET A 125 9.64 19.23 -21.68
CA MET A 125 9.89 19.53 -23.10
C MET A 125 9.45 20.95 -23.48
N PHE A 126 8.52 21.53 -22.72
CA PHE A 126 8.04 22.89 -22.87
C PHE A 126 9.07 23.97 -22.51
N GLN A 127 9.98 23.73 -21.56
CA GLN A 127 11.05 24.70 -21.24
C GLN A 127 12.18 24.72 -22.31
N ARG A 128 12.38 23.61 -23.01
CA ARG A 128 13.32 23.56 -24.13
C ARG A 128 12.82 24.32 -25.38
N LEU A 129 11.49 24.38 -25.58
CA LEU A 129 10.88 25.10 -26.69
C LEU A 129 10.82 26.61 -26.47
N LEU A 130 10.75 27.07 -25.22
CA LEU A 130 10.75 28.50 -24.88
C LEU A 130 12.18 29.11 -24.84
N GLY A 131 13.20 28.30 -24.57
CA GLY A 131 14.61 28.74 -24.58
C GLY A 131 15.26 28.85 -25.97
N ALA A 132 14.61 28.34 -27.01
CA ALA A 132 15.17 28.34 -28.40
C ALA A 132 14.74 29.56 -29.24
N LYS A 133 14.07 30.57 -28.66
CA LYS A 133 13.60 31.79 -29.37
C LYS A 133 14.28 33.08 -28.91
N GLY A 134 15.55 33.00 -28.55
CA GLY A 134 16.34 34.15 -28.15
C GLY A 134 17.74 34.14 -28.72
N HIS A 135 17.86 34.22 -30.05
CA HIS A 135 19.01 34.75 -30.79
C HIS A 135 18.54 35.14 -32.18
#